data_61de219d4cbdc2da2c9dd61bed7281d5
#
_entry.id   61de219d4cbdc2da2c9dd61bed7281d5
#
_cell.length_a   1.000
_cell.length_b   1.000
_cell.length_c   1.000
_cell.angle_alpha   90.00
_cell.angle_beta   90.00
_cell.angle_gamma   90.00
#
_symmetry.space_group_name_H-M   'P 1'
#
loop_
_entity.id
_entity.type
_entity.pdbx_description
1 polymer ?
#
loop_
_entity_poly.entity_id
_entity_poly.type
_entity_poly.pdbx_seq_one_letter_code
_entity_poly.pdbx_strand_id
1 'polypeptide(L)'
;MNKTEIIKLFTSINCARQGSGFAPHKPVLILLLLDKILNGHSNEFQFSELDHDLKRLLEKYGSPNASNTRNEPFWRLKNDSLVDITAPDYLMSFDITPSPSLLIENKVSIRFKDDIYLEIRYNADLIKQLATVILDKFIAKPYRIPMLADSAPTIKRFERNYWWVSQNQTYQHEVPGNFMWSPKTNRDGSSNPSYNFMTQMKVGDIVFSFANTFIKAIGIVTNEATPSIKPDFGAAGANWLDDGWLVEVSFEELNQTEFKPSAHMETLAPFLPEIYSPIRPNGIGNQIYLAKIPSSMADALFGIAGDTARAIEQDLSSDIKYEIPTNETEEETDIQMRTDIGPTQKTQIINSRRGQGVFKANVRLIETACRVTGVANPRHLIASHIKPWSKSDDIEKLSGFNGLLLSPHIDHLFDKGFISFEESGNLVLSNKLETETLEKWQINKDINVGSFKQEQKQFLEYHRDVVLI
;
A
#
# COMPACT_ATOMS: atom_id res chain seq x y z
N MET A 1 -15.13 1.98 -16.40
CA MET A 1 -16.60 1.85 -16.62
C MET A 1 -17.30 2.95 -15.87
N ASN A 2 -18.42 3.54 -16.38
CA ASN A 2 -19.10 4.59 -15.63
C ASN A 2 -20.11 4.03 -14.61
N LYS A 3 -20.50 4.84 -13.62
CA LYS A 3 -21.40 4.48 -12.51
C LYS A 3 -22.75 3.89 -12.99
N THR A 4 -23.32 4.44 -14.05
CA THR A 4 -24.62 3.99 -14.59
C THR A 4 -24.50 2.59 -15.22
N GLU A 5 -23.41 2.32 -15.90
CA GLU A 5 -23.13 1.00 -16.47
C GLU A 5 -22.95 -0.06 -15.39
N ILE A 6 -22.25 0.27 -14.30
CA ILE A 6 -22.07 -0.63 -13.15
C ILE A 6 -23.44 -0.96 -12.53
N ILE A 7 -24.25 0.05 -12.22
CA ILE A 7 -25.60 -0.18 -11.66
C ILE A 7 -26.43 -1.08 -12.59
N LYS A 8 -26.33 -0.88 -13.91
CA LYS A 8 -27.02 -1.71 -14.89
C LYS A 8 -26.56 -3.17 -14.82
N LEU A 9 -25.26 -3.44 -14.68
CA LEU A 9 -24.73 -4.81 -14.52
C LEU A 9 -25.29 -5.48 -13.27
N PHE A 10 -25.27 -4.79 -12.13
CA PHE A 10 -25.79 -5.33 -10.86
C PHE A 10 -27.31 -5.50 -10.86
N THR A 11 -28.02 -4.81 -11.72
CA THR A 11 -29.46 -5.04 -11.94
C THR A 11 -29.77 -6.15 -12.95
N SER A 12 -28.79 -6.58 -13.77
CA SER A 12 -28.98 -7.59 -14.81
C SER A 12 -28.54 -9.00 -14.41
N ILE A 13 -28.29 -9.23 -13.12
CA ILE A 13 -27.92 -10.55 -12.59
C ILE A 13 -28.95 -11.61 -13.02
N ASN A 14 -28.45 -12.71 -13.57
CA ASN A 14 -29.31 -13.82 -14.01
C ASN A 14 -29.75 -14.66 -12.80
N CYS A 15 -30.94 -14.37 -12.29
CA CYS A 15 -31.56 -15.06 -11.16
C CYS A 15 -32.79 -15.85 -11.63
N ALA A 16 -32.93 -17.08 -11.15
CA ALA A 16 -34.15 -17.88 -11.39
C ALA A 16 -35.37 -17.18 -10.78
N ARG A 17 -36.54 -17.34 -11.40
CA ARG A 17 -37.78 -16.87 -10.81
C ARG A 17 -38.24 -17.83 -9.72
N GLN A 18 -38.74 -17.30 -8.61
CA GLN A 18 -39.26 -18.04 -7.47
C GLN A 18 -40.55 -17.36 -6.98
N GLY A 19 -41.69 -17.96 -7.23
CA GLY A 19 -43.00 -17.35 -6.96
C GLY A 19 -43.17 -16.04 -7.76
N SER A 20 -43.52 -14.98 -7.06
CA SER A 20 -43.67 -13.63 -7.65
C SER A 20 -42.37 -12.85 -7.72
N GLY A 21 -41.24 -13.40 -7.25
CA GLY A 21 -39.92 -12.74 -7.15
C GLY A 21 -38.78 -13.52 -7.81
N PHE A 22 -37.60 -13.28 -7.33
CA PHE A 22 -36.35 -13.92 -7.78
C PHE A 22 -35.76 -14.79 -6.68
N ALA A 23 -35.04 -15.86 -7.06
CA ALA A 23 -34.25 -16.64 -6.12
C ALA A 23 -33.12 -15.79 -5.53
N PRO A 24 -33.01 -15.66 -4.20
CA PRO A 24 -32.11 -14.70 -3.56
C PRO A 24 -30.63 -15.16 -3.50
N HIS A 25 -30.32 -16.38 -3.94
CA HIS A 25 -29.03 -17.03 -3.67
C HIS A 25 -27.82 -16.29 -4.26
N LYS A 26 -27.85 -15.93 -5.56
CA LYS A 26 -26.78 -15.12 -6.18
C LYS A 26 -26.75 -13.69 -5.63
N PRO A 27 -27.89 -12.98 -5.49
CA PRO A 27 -27.93 -11.68 -4.82
C PRO A 27 -27.29 -11.69 -3.42
N VAL A 28 -27.58 -12.70 -2.59
CA VAL A 28 -27.00 -12.84 -1.25
C VAL A 28 -25.47 -13.00 -1.32
N LEU A 29 -24.95 -13.81 -2.24
CA LEU A 29 -23.51 -13.94 -2.44
C LEU A 29 -22.88 -12.60 -2.88
N ILE A 30 -23.47 -11.90 -3.83
CA ILE A 30 -22.96 -10.62 -4.29
C ILE A 30 -22.95 -9.58 -3.15
N LEU A 31 -23.99 -9.55 -2.33
CA LEU A 31 -24.03 -8.69 -1.14
C LEU A 31 -22.91 -9.05 -0.15
N LEU A 32 -22.62 -10.35 0.04
CA LEU A 32 -21.50 -10.79 0.86
C LEU A 32 -20.14 -10.33 0.28
N LEU A 33 -19.93 -10.44 -1.03
CA LEU A 33 -18.72 -9.97 -1.67
C LEU A 33 -18.57 -8.44 -1.55
N LEU A 34 -19.65 -7.67 -1.77
CA LEU A 34 -19.66 -6.21 -1.59
C LEU A 34 -19.35 -5.83 -0.14
N ASP A 35 -19.91 -6.58 0.84
CA ASP A 35 -19.63 -6.38 2.25
C ASP A 35 -18.15 -6.64 2.58
N LYS A 36 -17.57 -7.71 2.05
CA LYS A 36 -16.13 -8.00 2.20
C LYS A 36 -15.26 -6.88 1.60
N ILE A 37 -15.58 -6.38 0.40
CA ILE A 37 -14.87 -5.23 -0.21
C ILE A 37 -15.04 -3.98 0.66
N LEU A 38 -16.25 -3.69 1.13
CA LEU A 38 -16.53 -2.55 2.01
C LEU A 38 -15.70 -2.63 3.32
N ASN A 39 -15.42 -3.85 3.77
CA ASN A 39 -14.62 -4.16 4.96
C ASN A 39 -13.11 -4.27 4.69
N GLY A 40 -12.65 -3.86 3.50
CA GLY A 40 -11.22 -3.77 3.16
C GLY A 40 -10.57 -5.10 2.76
N HIS A 41 -11.35 -6.16 2.47
CA HIS A 41 -10.78 -7.40 1.93
C HIS A 41 -10.32 -7.20 0.49
N SER A 42 -9.30 -7.97 0.07
CA SER A 42 -8.85 -8.03 -1.33
C SER A 42 -9.96 -8.51 -2.27
N ASN A 43 -9.80 -8.27 -3.59
CA ASN A 43 -10.78 -8.68 -4.60
C ASN A 43 -10.68 -10.18 -4.98
N GLU A 44 -10.11 -11.02 -4.15
CA GLU A 44 -10.05 -12.45 -4.41
C GLU A 44 -10.52 -13.21 -3.17
N PHE A 45 -11.57 -14.01 -3.34
CA PHE A 45 -12.22 -14.72 -2.25
C PHE A 45 -12.26 -16.21 -2.56
N GLN A 46 -11.53 -17.01 -1.80
CA GLN A 46 -11.64 -18.45 -1.91
C GLN A 46 -13.01 -18.94 -1.41
N PHE A 47 -13.53 -19.99 -2.02
CA PHE A 47 -14.80 -20.58 -1.57
C PHE A 47 -14.75 -20.97 -0.10
N SER A 48 -13.62 -21.48 0.38
CA SER A 48 -13.39 -21.82 1.79
C SER A 48 -13.57 -20.65 2.76
N GLU A 49 -13.22 -19.44 2.35
CA GLU A 49 -13.35 -18.21 3.15
C GLU A 49 -14.79 -17.70 3.22
N LEU A 50 -15.57 -17.99 2.18
CA LEU A 50 -16.97 -17.58 2.08
C LEU A 50 -17.95 -18.63 2.62
N ASP A 51 -17.56 -19.89 2.67
CA ASP A 51 -18.44 -21.05 2.89
C ASP A 51 -19.29 -20.92 4.14
N HIS A 52 -18.68 -20.58 5.28
CA HIS A 52 -19.38 -20.42 6.55
C HIS A 52 -20.37 -19.24 6.52
N ASP A 53 -19.93 -18.08 6.08
CA ASP A 53 -20.77 -16.87 6.03
C ASP A 53 -21.92 -17.04 5.04
N LEU A 54 -21.63 -17.58 3.85
CA LEU A 54 -22.61 -17.85 2.82
C LEU A 54 -23.66 -18.86 3.29
N LYS A 55 -23.23 -19.93 3.97
CA LYS A 55 -24.15 -20.90 4.58
C LYS A 55 -25.12 -20.22 5.53
N ARG A 56 -24.61 -19.47 6.50
CA ARG A 56 -25.41 -18.72 7.48
C ARG A 56 -26.42 -17.76 6.84
N LEU A 57 -25.96 -17.03 5.82
CA LEU A 57 -26.81 -16.08 5.10
C LEU A 57 -27.91 -16.77 4.30
N LEU A 58 -27.60 -17.90 3.64
CA LEU A 58 -28.59 -18.66 2.88
C LEU A 58 -29.59 -19.39 3.78
N GLU A 59 -29.22 -19.79 4.99
CA GLU A 59 -30.15 -20.29 6.01
C GLU A 59 -31.16 -19.23 6.42
N LYS A 60 -30.72 -17.98 6.52
CA LYS A 60 -31.56 -16.87 6.98
C LYS A 60 -32.40 -16.24 5.85
N TYR A 61 -31.83 -16.08 4.67
CA TYR A 61 -32.41 -15.30 3.57
C TYR A 61 -32.65 -16.11 2.29
N GLY A 62 -32.16 -17.33 2.23
CA GLY A 62 -32.36 -18.25 1.11
C GLY A 62 -33.71 -18.94 1.14
N SER A 63 -34.01 -19.71 0.10
CA SER A 63 -35.10 -20.67 0.09
C SER A 63 -34.80 -21.86 1.01
N PRO A 64 -35.82 -22.65 1.40
CA PRO A 64 -35.58 -23.86 2.21
C PRO A 64 -34.47 -24.73 1.58
N ASN A 65 -33.52 -25.18 2.40
CA ASN A 65 -32.34 -25.97 2.00
C ASN A 65 -31.32 -25.28 1.10
N ALA A 66 -31.42 -23.97 0.85
CA ALA A 66 -30.44 -23.21 0.03
C ALA A 66 -29.00 -23.29 0.56
N SER A 67 -28.84 -23.42 1.88
CA SER A 67 -27.50 -23.58 2.50
C SER A 67 -26.80 -24.89 2.10
N ASN A 68 -27.54 -25.91 1.73
CA ASN A 68 -26.99 -27.20 1.28
C ASN A 68 -26.45 -27.14 -0.15
N THR A 69 -26.92 -26.15 -0.95
CA THR A 69 -26.52 -25.95 -2.34
C THR A 69 -25.78 -24.62 -2.53
N ARG A 70 -25.07 -24.16 -1.50
CA ARG A 70 -24.34 -22.88 -1.50
C ARG A 70 -23.21 -22.77 -2.53
N ASN A 71 -22.72 -23.90 -3.03
CA ASN A 71 -21.81 -23.99 -4.15
C ASN A 71 -22.46 -23.57 -5.48
N GLU A 72 -23.78 -23.74 -5.63
CA GLU A 72 -24.53 -23.37 -6.83
C GLU A 72 -24.45 -21.87 -7.15
N PRO A 73 -24.82 -20.92 -6.25
CA PRO A 73 -24.71 -19.51 -6.54
C PRO A 73 -23.26 -19.07 -6.79
N PHE A 74 -22.30 -19.66 -6.06
CA PHE A 74 -20.88 -19.36 -6.23
C PHE A 74 -20.41 -19.76 -7.65
N TRP A 75 -20.60 -21.02 -8.05
CA TRP A 75 -20.17 -21.52 -9.34
C TRP A 75 -20.89 -20.91 -10.53
N ARG A 76 -22.19 -20.72 -10.42
CA ARG A 76 -23.03 -20.17 -11.49
C ARG A 76 -22.88 -18.67 -11.71
N LEU A 77 -22.25 -17.96 -10.78
CA LEU A 77 -21.96 -16.54 -10.94
C LEU A 77 -20.96 -16.26 -12.06
N LYS A 78 -20.14 -17.26 -12.48
CA LYS A 78 -19.25 -17.18 -13.65
C LYS A 78 -19.97 -16.82 -14.95
N ASN A 79 -21.27 -17.09 -15.02
CA ASN A 79 -22.09 -16.80 -16.21
C ASN A 79 -22.65 -15.35 -16.21
N ASP A 80 -22.40 -14.60 -15.15
CA ASP A 80 -22.77 -13.19 -15.05
C ASP A 80 -21.54 -12.32 -15.36
N SER A 81 -21.77 -11.15 -15.96
CA SER A 81 -20.69 -10.25 -16.38
C SER A 81 -20.01 -9.50 -15.22
N LEU A 82 -20.30 -9.86 -13.97
CA LEU A 82 -19.83 -9.16 -12.77
C LEU A 82 -18.50 -9.68 -12.24
N VAL A 83 -18.25 -10.98 -12.39
CA VAL A 83 -17.16 -11.67 -11.71
C VAL A 83 -16.42 -12.60 -12.63
N ASP A 84 -15.18 -12.93 -12.25
CA ASP A 84 -14.39 -14.03 -12.78
C ASP A 84 -14.22 -15.10 -11.70
N ILE A 85 -14.15 -16.38 -12.11
CA ILE A 85 -13.82 -17.50 -11.23
C ILE A 85 -12.48 -18.08 -11.66
N THR A 86 -11.59 -18.26 -10.70
CA THR A 86 -10.30 -18.93 -10.89
C THR A 86 -10.42 -20.36 -10.37
N ALA A 87 -10.28 -21.33 -11.29
CA ALA A 87 -10.34 -22.77 -11.00
C ALA A 87 -9.45 -23.53 -11.99
N PRO A 88 -8.99 -24.75 -11.67
CA PRO A 88 -8.33 -25.63 -12.63
C PRO A 88 -9.18 -25.91 -13.88
N ASP A 89 -8.54 -26.02 -15.05
CA ASP A 89 -9.21 -26.18 -16.34
C ASP A 89 -10.20 -27.36 -16.40
N TYR A 90 -9.86 -28.46 -15.73
CA TYR A 90 -10.73 -29.63 -15.70
C TYR A 90 -12.05 -29.36 -14.97
N LEU A 91 -12.06 -28.49 -13.94
CA LEU A 91 -13.29 -28.05 -13.26
C LEU A 91 -14.10 -27.09 -14.14
N MET A 92 -13.43 -26.22 -14.88
CA MET A 92 -14.10 -25.26 -15.77
C MET A 92 -14.84 -25.95 -16.91
N SER A 93 -14.43 -27.15 -17.31
CA SER A 93 -15.09 -27.98 -18.35
C SER A 93 -16.32 -28.73 -17.84
N PHE A 94 -16.60 -28.71 -16.54
CA PHE A 94 -17.77 -29.42 -16.00
C PHE A 94 -19.09 -28.67 -16.29
N ASP A 95 -20.05 -29.38 -16.84
CA ASP A 95 -21.44 -28.89 -17.01
C ASP A 95 -22.18 -28.84 -15.65
N ILE A 96 -21.72 -29.60 -14.67
CA ILE A 96 -22.32 -29.72 -13.34
C ILE A 96 -21.53 -28.87 -12.34
N THR A 97 -22.25 -28.23 -11.40
CA THR A 97 -21.63 -27.47 -10.33
C THR A 97 -20.79 -28.39 -9.42
N PRO A 98 -19.49 -28.12 -9.21
CA PRO A 98 -18.64 -28.89 -8.31
C PRO A 98 -19.17 -28.88 -6.87
N SER A 99 -18.93 -29.96 -6.13
CA SER A 99 -19.30 -30.02 -4.70
C SER A 99 -18.51 -29.00 -3.87
N PRO A 100 -19.02 -28.60 -2.67
CA PRO A 100 -18.28 -27.73 -1.77
C PRO A 100 -16.87 -28.24 -1.44
N SER A 101 -16.72 -29.54 -1.19
CA SER A 101 -15.41 -30.16 -0.92
C SER A 101 -14.44 -29.96 -2.08
N LEU A 102 -14.92 -30.19 -3.32
CA LEU A 102 -14.09 -30.07 -4.52
C LEU A 102 -13.67 -28.60 -4.76
N LEU A 103 -14.53 -27.63 -4.47
CA LEU A 103 -14.19 -26.20 -4.55
C LEU A 103 -13.13 -25.81 -3.52
N ILE A 104 -13.21 -26.36 -2.30
CA ILE A 104 -12.25 -26.12 -1.22
C ILE A 104 -10.89 -26.75 -1.54
N GLU A 105 -10.88 -28.04 -1.90
CA GLU A 105 -9.65 -28.79 -2.23
C GLU A 105 -8.86 -28.15 -3.36
N ASN A 106 -9.56 -27.59 -4.35
CA ASN A 106 -8.94 -26.93 -5.50
C ASN A 106 -8.73 -25.42 -5.32
N LYS A 107 -8.94 -24.88 -4.11
CA LYS A 107 -8.77 -23.46 -3.78
C LYS A 107 -9.46 -22.54 -4.78
N VAL A 108 -10.66 -22.93 -5.23
CA VAL A 108 -11.41 -22.14 -6.21
C VAL A 108 -11.77 -20.78 -5.63
N SER A 109 -11.48 -19.73 -6.37
CA SER A 109 -11.73 -18.35 -5.95
C SER A 109 -12.65 -17.60 -6.92
N ILE A 110 -13.27 -16.54 -6.41
CA ILE A 110 -14.13 -15.60 -7.15
C ILE A 110 -13.65 -14.19 -6.90
N ARG A 111 -13.72 -13.33 -7.94
CA ARG A 111 -13.39 -11.92 -7.84
C ARG A 111 -14.30 -11.07 -8.70
N PHE A 112 -14.55 -9.83 -8.34
CA PHE A 112 -15.14 -8.88 -9.29
C PHE A 112 -14.18 -8.64 -10.44
N LYS A 113 -14.72 -8.40 -11.64
CA LYS A 113 -13.90 -7.99 -12.78
C LYS A 113 -13.16 -6.70 -12.46
N ASP A 114 -11.95 -6.56 -13.00
CA ASP A 114 -11.04 -5.48 -12.64
C ASP A 114 -11.66 -4.09 -12.87
N ASP A 115 -12.39 -3.89 -13.96
CA ASP A 115 -13.07 -2.65 -14.30
C ASP A 115 -14.22 -2.29 -13.32
N ILE A 116 -14.86 -3.28 -12.72
CA ILE A 116 -15.88 -3.09 -11.65
C ILE A 116 -15.17 -2.85 -10.33
N TYR A 117 -14.17 -3.67 -9.99
CA TYR A 117 -13.46 -3.55 -8.73
C TYR A 117 -12.79 -2.19 -8.55
N LEU A 118 -12.15 -1.67 -9.60
CA LEU A 118 -11.51 -0.36 -9.59
C LEU A 118 -12.48 0.78 -9.18
N GLU A 119 -13.74 0.69 -9.57
CA GLU A 119 -14.74 1.70 -9.25
C GLU A 119 -15.36 1.54 -7.85
N ILE A 120 -15.46 0.29 -7.35
CA ILE A 120 -16.12 0.03 -6.06
C ILE A 120 -15.15 0.02 -4.89
N ARG A 121 -13.87 -0.39 -5.08
CA ARG A 121 -12.91 -0.69 -4.01
C ARG A 121 -12.73 0.41 -2.96
N TYR A 122 -12.90 1.69 -3.36
CA TYR A 122 -12.75 2.85 -2.47
C TYR A 122 -14.00 3.73 -2.43
N ASN A 123 -15.09 3.27 -3.03
CA ASN A 123 -16.33 4.02 -3.15
C ASN A 123 -17.44 3.39 -2.31
N ALA A 124 -17.38 3.61 -0.99
CA ALA A 124 -18.36 3.08 -0.05
C ALA A 124 -19.81 3.48 -0.40
N ASP A 125 -20.01 4.69 -0.94
CA ASP A 125 -21.34 5.17 -1.31
C ASP A 125 -21.86 4.45 -2.56
N LEU A 126 -20.98 4.14 -3.53
CA LEU A 126 -21.35 3.30 -4.67
C LEU A 126 -21.68 1.87 -4.21
N ILE A 127 -20.86 1.27 -3.34
CA ILE A 127 -21.15 -0.06 -2.78
C ILE A 127 -22.51 -0.09 -2.09
N LYS A 128 -22.84 0.91 -1.25
CA LYS A 128 -24.15 1.01 -0.59
C LYS A 128 -25.28 1.17 -1.59
N GLN A 129 -25.08 1.97 -2.64
CA GLN A 129 -26.05 2.14 -3.70
C GLN A 129 -26.28 0.83 -4.46
N LEU A 130 -25.21 0.08 -4.80
CA LEU A 130 -25.31 -1.22 -5.46
C LEU A 130 -26.02 -2.24 -4.57
N ALA A 131 -25.69 -2.27 -3.28
CA ALA A 131 -26.39 -3.12 -2.32
C ALA A 131 -27.87 -2.79 -2.20
N THR A 132 -28.25 -1.50 -2.17
CA THR A 132 -29.65 -1.05 -2.15
C THR A 132 -30.39 -1.51 -3.41
N VAL A 133 -29.80 -1.35 -4.58
CA VAL A 133 -30.37 -1.77 -5.86
C VAL A 133 -30.60 -3.29 -5.91
N ILE A 134 -29.65 -4.09 -5.39
CA ILE A 134 -29.80 -5.55 -5.29
C ILE A 134 -30.93 -5.92 -4.34
N LEU A 135 -30.96 -5.30 -3.15
CA LEU A 135 -31.99 -5.55 -2.13
C LEU A 135 -33.40 -5.21 -2.67
N ASP A 136 -33.54 -4.06 -3.31
CA ASP A 136 -34.84 -3.61 -3.81
C ASP A 136 -35.35 -4.47 -4.98
N LYS A 137 -34.43 -4.96 -5.83
CA LYS A 137 -34.84 -5.74 -7.02
C LYS A 137 -35.01 -7.24 -6.74
N PHE A 138 -34.13 -7.84 -5.95
CA PHE A 138 -34.02 -9.30 -5.87
C PHE A 138 -34.40 -9.87 -4.50
N ILE A 139 -34.44 -9.06 -3.43
CA ILE A 139 -34.74 -9.54 -2.08
C ILE A 139 -36.13 -9.01 -1.66
N ALA A 140 -37.08 -9.92 -1.50
CA ALA A 140 -38.43 -9.57 -1.09
C ALA A 140 -38.47 -8.92 0.30
N LYS A 141 -39.27 -7.84 0.46
CA LYS A 141 -39.63 -7.30 1.78
C LYS A 141 -40.46 -8.37 2.55
N PRO A 142 -40.14 -8.71 3.83
CA PRO A 142 -39.44 -7.96 4.85
C PRO A 142 -37.96 -8.34 5.04
N TYR A 143 -37.38 -9.13 4.17
CA TYR A 143 -36.03 -9.68 4.31
C TYR A 143 -34.96 -8.65 3.89
N ARG A 144 -34.86 -7.52 4.61
CA ARG A 144 -33.68 -6.66 4.46
C ARG A 144 -32.52 -7.29 5.21
N ILE A 145 -31.43 -7.52 4.51
CA ILE A 145 -30.18 -8.01 5.12
C ILE A 145 -29.62 -6.84 5.95
N PRO A 146 -29.54 -6.93 7.29
CA PRO A 146 -29.07 -5.83 8.13
C PRO A 146 -27.62 -5.44 7.85
N MET A 147 -26.85 -6.31 7.19
CA MET A 147 -25.39 -6.17 7.02
C MET A 147 -24.96 -4.88 6.31
N LEU A 148 -25.79 -4.31 5.45
CA LEU A 148 -25.44 -3.10 4.70
C LEU A 148 -26.33 -1.88 5.03
N ALA A 149 -27.41 -2.06 5.78
CA ALA A 149 -28.39 -1.00 6.03
C ALA A 149 -28.39 -0.47 7.47
N ASP A 150 -28.17 -1.29 8.50
CA ASP A 150 -28.41 -0.91 9.89
C ASP A 150 -27.25 -1.20 10.86
N SER A 151 -26.28 -1.99 10.50
CA SER A 151 -25.03 -1.97 11.22
C SER A 151 -24.16 -0.88 10.60
N ALA A 152 -24.13 0.28 11.26
CA ALA A 152 -22.85 0.92 11.39
C ALA A 152 -22.05 0.02 12.37
N PRO A 153 -21.33 -1.03 11.92
CA PRO A 153 -20.16 -1.35 12.67
C PRO A 153 -19.38 -0.07 12.64
N THR A 154 -18.69 0.21 13.70
CA THR A 154 -17.61 1.17 13.69
C THR A 154 -16.50 0.57 12.81
N ILE A 155 -16.83 0.33 11.55
CA ILE A 155 -15.86 0.06 10.52
C ILE A 155 -15.27 1.42 10.26
N LYS A 156 -14.02 1.60 10.68
CA LYS A 156 -13.21 2.68 10.17
C LYS A 156 -13.37 2.62 8.66
N ARG A 157 -14.24 3.49 8.13
CA ARG A 157 -14.31 3.77 6.70
C ARG A 157 -12.87 4.01 6.28
N PHE A 158 -12.36 3.21 5.36
CA PHE A 158 -11.25 3.66 4.56
C PHE A 158 -11.82 4.70 3.58
N GLU A 159 -12.25 5.85 4.14
CA GLU A 159 -12.34 7.06 3.34
C GLU A 159 -10.91 7.37 2.97
N ARG A 160 -10.52 7.05 1.74
CA ARG A 160 -9.23 7.45 1.20
C ARG A 160 -9.17 8.96 1.32
N ASN A 161 -8.20 9.45 2.08
CA ASN A 161 -7.92 10.86 2.13
C ASN A 161 -6.98 11.23 0.99
N TYR A 162 -7.05 12.47 0.61
CA TYR A 162 -6.18 13.05 -0.38
C TYR A 162 -5.40 14.18 0.27
N TRP A 163 -4.13 14.21 0.00
CA TRP A 163 -3.19 15.12 0.60
C TRP A 163 -2.40 15.87 -0.45
N TRP A 164 -2.07 17.10 -0.15
CA TRP A 164 -1.14 17.92 -0.90
C TRP A 164 0.05 18.21 -0.01
N VAL A 165 1.25 17.82 -0.42
CA VAL A 165 2.50 18.10 0.29
C VAL A 165 3.34 19.09 -0.50
N SER A 166 3.89 20.10 0.20
CA SER A 166 4.78 21.13 -0.38
C SER A 166 6.23 20.81 -0.02
N GLN A 167 6.97 20.20 -0.96
CA GLN A 167 8.30 19.64 -0.75
C GLN A 167 9.42 20.45 -1.43
N ASN A 168 9.26 21.78 -1.58
CA ASN A 168 10.20 22.61 -2.34
C ASN A 168 11.69 22.39 -1.99
N GLN A 169 12.04 22.23 -0.71
CA GLN A 169 13.41 22.03 -0.25
C GLN A 169 13.81 20.55 -0.15
N THR A 170 12.85 19.67 0.04
CA THR A 170 13.09 18.26 0.38
C THR A 170 12.69 17.29 -0.72
N TYR A 171 12.11 17.79 -1.82
CA TYR A 171 11.65 16.95 -2.93
C TYR A 171 12.69 15.93 -3.40
N GLN A 172 13.94 16.38 -3.59
CA GLN A 172 15.06 15.55 -4.05
C GLN A 172 15.46 14.45 -3.05
N HIS A 173 14.96 14.52 -1.82
CA HIS A 173 15.21 13.54 -0.75
C HIS A 173 13.97 12.69 -0.49
N GLU A 174 12.81 13.32 -0.33
CA GLU A 174 11.59 12.65 0.09
C GLU A 174 10.97 11.81 -1.02
N VAL A 175 10.91 12.30 -2.25
CA VAL A 175 10.30 11.56 -3.37
C VAL A 175 11.14 10.35 -3.76
N PRO A 176 12.43 10.45 -4.07
CA PRO A 176 13.26 9.27 -4.32
C PRO A 176 13.41 8.37 -3.09
N GLY A 177 13.37 8.94 -1.89
CA GLY A 177 13.42 8.21 -0.62
C GLY A 177 12.15 7.46 -0.28
N ASN A 178 11.02 7.75 -0.95
CA ASN A 178 9.70 7.19 -0.66
C ASN A 178 9.25 7.41 0.79
N PHE A 179 9.41 8.62 1.27
CA PHE A 179 8.92 9.04 2.59
C PHE A 179 8.53 10.53 2.59
N MET A 180 7.80 10.93 3.61
CA MET A 180 7.58 12.32 4.01
C MET A 180 8.04 12.49 5.45
N TRP A 181 8.63 13.64 5.76
CA TRP A 181 9.04 13.94 7.13
C TRP A 181 8.74 15.40 7.50
N SER A 182 8.22 15.61 8.70
CA SER A 182 8.06 16.94 9.27
C SER A 182 8.46 16.97 10.75
N PRO A 183 8.97 18.10 11.29
CA PRO A 183 9.12 18.24 12.73
C PRO A 183 7.76 18.15 13.43
N LYS A 184 7.71 17.81 14.71
CA LYS A 184 6.47 17.78 15.50
C LYS A 184 5.98 19.17 15.85
N THR A 185 6.91 20.13 16.02
CA THR A 185 6.62 21.51 16.42
C THR A 185 7.46 22.49 15.61
N ASN A 186 7.06 23.74 15.59
CA ASN A 186 7.90 24.83 15.13
C ASN A 186 9.14 24.98 16.03
N ARG A 187 10.15 25.72 15.56
CA ARG A 187 11.41 25.95 16.30
C ARG A 187 11.21 26.57 17.69
N ASP A 188 10.18 27.38 17.85
CA ASP A 188 9.81 28.03 19.13
C ASP A 188 8.99 27.10 20.05
N GLY A 189 8.79 25.84 19.69
CA GLY A 189 7.99 24.85 20.40
C GLY A 189 6.48 24.96 20.17
N SER A 190 6.01 25.92 19.39
CA SER A 190 4.58 26.06 19.10
C SER A 190 4.07 24.94 18.19
N SER A 191 2.80 24.53 18.37
CA SER A 191 2.15 23.52 17.52
C SER A 191 1.92 24.08 16.12
N ASN A 192 2.15 23.24 15.11
CA ASN A 192 1.84 23.53 13.72
C ASN A 192 0.82 22.52 13.19
N PRO A 193 -0.42 22.93 12.87
CA PRO A 193 -1.45 22.02 12.38
C PRO A 193 -1.04 21.25 11.12
N SER A 194 -0.26 21.89 10.26
CA SER A 194 0.25 21.26 9.02
C SER A 194 1.20 20.08 9.30
N TYR A 195 1.93 20.10 10.40
CA TYR A 195 2.77 18.98 10.85
C TYR A 195 1.93 17.88 11.52
N ASN A 196 0.90 18.28 12.28
CA ASN A 196 0.00 17.33 12.92
C ASN A 196 -0.83 16.52 11.91
N PHE A 197 -1.04 17.02 10.70
CA PHE A 197 -1.71 16.26 9.63
C PHE A 197 -0.97 14.97 9.27
N MET A 198 0.33 14.90 9.48
CA MET A 198 1.10 13.67 9.27
C MET A 198 0.49 12.47 10.04
N THR A 199 0.04 12.71 11.29
CA THR A 199 -0.54 11.66 12.15
C THR A 199 -1.96 11.23 11.74
N GLN A 200 -2.58 11.94 10.80
CA GLN A 200 -3.92 11.63 10.29
C GLN A 200 -3.88 10.83 8.98
N MET A 201 -2.70 10.74 8.38
CA MET A 201 -2.52 9.96 7.14
C MET A 201 -2.67 8.47 7.42
N LYS A 202 -3.33 7.76 6.51
CA LYS A 202 -3.62 6.33 6.60
C LYS A 202 -3.05 5.58 5.40
N VAL A 203 -2.69 4.33 5.60
CA VAL A 203 -2.29 3.45 4.50
C VAL A 203 -3.36 3.47 3.41
N GLY A 204 -2.95 3.72 2.16
CA GLY A 204 -3.84 3.86 1.02
C GLY A 204 -4.26 5.29 0.69
N ASP A 205 -3.96 6.29 1.53
CA ASP A 205 -4.18 7.70 1.21
C ASP A 205 -3.29 8.13 0.04
N ILE A 206 -3.80 9.04 -0.79
CA ILE A 206 -3.06 9.58 -1.94
C ILE A 206 -2.42 10.93 -1.57
N VAL A 207 -1.22 11.12 -2.06
CA VAL A 207 -0.41 12.33 -1.85
C VAL A 207 -0.04 12.96 -3.19
N PHE A 208 -0.39 14.23 -3.40
CA PHE A 208 0.10 15.02 -4.52
C PHE A 208 1.32 15.82 -4.07
N SER A 209 2.48 15.52 -4.67
CA SER A 209 3.74 16.18 -4.35
C SER A 209 3.91 17.46 -5.17
N PHE A 210 3.96 18.59 -4.47
CA PHE A 210 4.15 19.90 -5.05
C PHE A 210 5.55 20.42 -4.76
N ALA A 211 6.30 20.72 -5.82
CA ALA A 211 7.62 21.32 -5.73
C ALA A 211 7.89 22.24 -6.92
N ASN A 212 8.58 23.36 -6.67
CA ASN A 212 8.96 24.33 -7.71
C ASN A 212 7.78 24.78 -8.58
N THR A 213 6.64 25.05 -7.97
CA THR A 213 5.38 25.49 -8.60
C THR A 213 4.62 24.43 -9.41
N PHE A 214 5.07 23.19 -9.43
CA PHE A 214 4.42 22.08 -10.15
C PHE A 214 3.94 20.97 -9.19
N ILE A 215 2.87 20.29 -9.55
CA ILE A 215 2.63 18.90 -9.10
C ILE A 215 3.55 18.01 -9.93
N LYS A 216 4.46 17.31 -9.27
CA LYS A 216 5.53 16.54 -9.92
C LYS A 216 5.44 15.05 -9.72
N ALA A 217 4.84 14.63 -8.63
CA ALA A 217 4.70 13.21 -8.30
C ALA A 217 3.35 12.94 -7.63
N ILE A 218 2.93 11.69 -7.72
CA ILE A 218 1.80 11.14 -6.96
C ILE A 218 2.35 10.03 -6.07
N GLY A 219 1.90 10.01 -4.83
CA GLY A 219 2.30 8.98 -3.87
C GLY A 219 1.09 8.29 -3.26
N ILE A 220 1.33 7.09 -2.74
CA ILE A 220 0.39 6.38 -1.89
C ILE A 220 1.04 6.09 -0.55
N VAL A 221 0.34 6.36 0.55
CA VAL A 221 0.83 6.06 1.90
C VAL A 221 0.91 4.56 2.07
N THR A 222 2.10 4.06 2.39
CA THR A 222 2.37 2.63 2.62
C THR A 222 2.49 2.29 4.09
N ASN A 223 2.83 3.28 4.94
CA ASN A 223 2.89 3.11 6.38
C ASN A 223 2.45 4.40 7.08
N GLU A 224 1.72 4.28 8.20
CA GLU A 224 1.22 5.44 8.94
C GLU A 224 2.38 6.20 9.64
N ALA A 225 2.08 7.40 10.14
CA ALA A 225 3.08 8.24 10.78
C ALA A 225 3.71 7.56 12.01
N THR A 226 5.02 7.53 12.03
CA THR A 226 5.80 7.07 13.17
C THR A 226 6.68 8.21 13.71
N PRO A 227 6.89 8.31 15.03
CA PRO A 227 7.88 9.22 15.57
C PRO A 227 9.26 8.95 14.96
N SER A 228 9.96 9.98 14.52
CA SER A 228 11.24 9.84 13.83
C SER A 228 12.18 11.00 14.16
N ILE A 229 13.47 10.68 14.29
CA ILE A 229 14.50 11.71 14.16
C ILE A 229 14.52 12.19 12.69
N LYS A 230 15.02 13.41 12.50
CA LYS A 230 15.15 13.99 11.16
C LYS A 230 16.08 13.15 10.29
N PRO A 231 15.65 12.72 9.08
CA PRO A 231 16.54 12.13 8.09
C PRO A 231 17.64 13.11 7.67
N ASP A 232 18.74 12.59 7.15
CA ASP A 232 19.83 13.43 6.67
C ASP A 232 19.47 14.11 5.34
N PHE A 233 18.89 15.29 5.42
CA PHE A 233 18.60 16.14 4.27
C PHE A 233 19.78 17.01 3.82
N GLY A 234 20.98 16.80 4.35
CA GLY A 234 22.11 17.69 4.13
C GLY A 234 21.82 19.10 4.63
N ALA A 235 21.92 20.09 3.73
CA ALA A 235 21.66 21.49 4.09
C ALA A 235 20.15 21.81 4.19
N ALA A 236 19.28 21.02 3.60
CA ALA A 236 17.83 21.22 3.69
C ALA A 236 17.35 20.93 5.13
N GLY A 237 16.41 21.74 5.61
CA GLY A 237 15.88 21.55 6.97
C GLY A 237 16.86 21.83 8.12
N ALA A 238 17.98 22.53 7.89
CA ALA A 238 18.97 22.86 8.93
C ALA A 238 18.36 23.63 10.12
N ASN A 239 17.24 24.30 9.90
CA ASN A 239 16.52 25.05 10.94
C ASN A 239 15.38 24.26 11.60
N TRP A 240 15.15 23.01 11.23
CA TRP A 240 14.11 22.17 11.80
C TRP A 240 14.62 21.43 13.03
N LEU A 241 13.69 21.16 13.97
CA LEU A 241 13.95 20.31 15.12
C LEU A 241 14.10 18.86 14.66
N ASP A 242 14.88 18.07 15.39
CA ASP A 242 15.19 16.69 15.01
C ASP A 242 14.05 15.70 15.37
N ASP A 243 13.19 16.03 16.34
CA ASP A 243 12.03 15.20 16.68
C ASP A 243 10.86 15.48 15.73
N GLY A 244 10.43 14.49 14.99
CA GLY A 244 9.44 14.63 13.92
C GLY A 244 8.55 13.41 13.74
N TRP A 245 7.77 13.49 12.67
CA TRP A 245 6.93 12.42 12.13
C TRP A 245 7.46 11.99 10.78
N LEU A 246 7.57 10.68 10.58
CA LEU A 246 7.87 10.07 9.28
C LEU A 246 6.67 9.24 8.82
N VAL A 247 6.27 9.47 7.57
CA VAL A 247 5.25 8.67 6.85
C VAL A 247 5.93 8.05 5.66
N GLU A 248 5.83 6.73 5.50
CA GLU A 248 6.31 6.08 4.28
C GLU A 248 5.27 6.23 3.17
N VAL A 249 5.74 6.67 2.01
CA VAL A 249 4.89 6.95 0.84
C VAL A 249 5.59 6.38 -0.39
N SER A 250 4.94 5.52 -1.13
CA SER A 250 5.47 5.09 -2.43
C SER A 250 5.14 6.17 -3.46
N PHE A 251 6.15 6.90 -3.92
CA PHE A 251 6.01 7.96 -4.91
C PHE A 251 6.34 7.47 -6.32
N GLU A 252 5.61 8.02 -7.29
CA GLU A 252 5.90 7.90 -8.72
C GLU A 252 5.88 9.28 -9.36
N GLU A 253 6.93 9.61 -10.11
CA GLU A 253 7.04 10.92 -10.76
C GLU A 253 6.15 10.99 -12.00
N LEU A 254 5.49 12.16 -12.19
CA LEU A 254 4.66 12.44 -13.38
C LEU A 254 5.49 12.67 -14.64
N ASN A 255 6.81 12.87 -14.49
CA ASN A 255 7.75 13.14 -15.58
C ASN A 255 7.21 14.24 -16.54
N GLN A 256 6.99 13.92 -17.80
CA GLN A 256 6.55 14.89 -18.82
C GLN A 256 5.10 15.38 -18.66
N THR A 257 4.37 14.89 -17.64
CA THR A 257 2.97 15.27 -17.37
C THR A 257 2.80 16.10 -16.10
N GLU A 258 3.91 16.57 -15.50
CA GLU A 258 3.82 17.54 -14.41
C GLU A 258 3.17 18.85 -14.85
N PHE A 259 2.39 19.44 -13.97
CA PHE A 259 1.62 20.66 -14.31
C PHE A 259 1.67 21.71 -13.20
N LYS A 260 1.45 22.97 -13.60
CA LYS A 260 1.32 24.12 -12.69
C LYS A 260 -0.13 24.27 -12.24
N PRO A 261 -0.50 24.06 -10.99
CA PRO A 261 -1.86 24.27 -10.51
C PRO A 261 -2.37 25.71 -10.76
N SER A 262 -1.49 26.71 -10.69
CA SER A 262 -1.84 28.11 -10.95
C SER A 262 -2.35 28.38 -12.38
N ALA A 263 -2.02 27.52 -13.34
CA ALA A 263 -2.53 27.61 -14.71
C ALA A 263 -3.96 27.05 -14.88
N HIS A 264 -4.47 26.37 -13.85
CA HIS A 264 -5.75 25.64 -13.89
C HIS A 264 -6.72 26.10 -12.79
N MET A 265 -6.61 27.36 -12.35
CA MET A 265 -7.41 27.87 -11.23
C MET A 265 -8.91 27.94 -11.53
N GLU A 266 -9.32 28.08 -12.79
CA GLU A 266 -10.73 27.99 -13.18
C GLU A 266 -11.34 26.63 -12.78
N THR A 267 -10.55 25.55 -12.89
CA THR A 267 -10.95 24.20 -12.51
C THR A 267 -10.79 23.94 -11.00
N LEU A 268 -9.73 24.46 -10.38
CA LEU A 268 -9.36 24.11 -9.00
C LEU A 268 -10.01 25.01 -7.94
N ALA A 269 -10.24 26.30 -8.24
CA ALA A 269 -10.71 27.26 -7.25
C ALA A 269 -12.03 26.88 -6.57
N PRO A 270 -13.03 26.25 -7.25
CA PRO A 270 -14.28 25.83 -6.62
C PRO A 270 -14.12 24.74 -5.54
N PHE A 271 -12.98 24.02 -5.54
CA PHE A 271 -12.73 22.89 -4.66
C PHE A 271 -11.64 23.16 -3.61
N LEU A 272 -11.14 24.40 -3.52
CA LEU A 272 -10.12 24.74 -2.52
C LEU A 272 -10.69 24.58 -1.09
N PRO A 273 -9.91 23.97 -0.16
CA PRO A 273 -10.29 23.93 1.25
C PRO A 273 -10.49 25.36 1.81
N GLU A 274 -11.52 25.55 2.64
CA GLU A 274 -11.75 26.85 3.31
C GLU A 274 -10.64 27.19 4.29
N ILE A 275 -10.10 26.17 4.99
CA ILE A 275 -8.98 26.32 5.93
C ILE A 275 -7.83 25.42 5.49
N TYR A 276 -6.61 25.87 5.75
CA TYR A 276 -5.37 25.15 5.37
C TYR A 276 -5.27 24.82 3.89
N SER A 277 -5.83 25.69 3.02
CA SER A 277 -5.70 25.51 1.57
C SER A 277 -4.23 25.57 1.13
N PRO A 278 -3.74 24.63 0.32
CA PRO A 278 -2.35 24.62 -0.16
C PRO A 278 -2.04 25.78 -1.11
N ILE A 279 -3.05 26.26 -1.83
CA ILE A 279 -2.96 27.41 -2.75
C ILE A 279 -4.13 28.36 -2.52
N ARG A 280 -3.92 29.63 -2.86
CA ARG A 280 -4.95 30.68 -2.83
C ARG A 280 -5.78 30.67 -4.11
N PRO A 281 -6.97 31.30 -4.12
CA PRO A 281 -7.80 31.42 -5.33
C PRO A 281 -7.09 32.07 -6.54
N ASN A 282 -6.06 32.86 -6.30
CA ASN A 282 -5.21 33.46 -7.36
C ASN A 282 -4.05 32.55 -7.79
N GLY A 283 -3.99 31.30 -7.32
CA GLY A 283 -2.95 30.32 -7.68
C GLY A 283 -1.62 30.45 -6.93
N ILE A 284 -1.49 31.41 -6.00
CA ILE A 284 -0.29 31.57 -5.18
C ILE A 284 -0.28 30.50 -4.07
N GLY A 285 0.83 29.77 -3.94
CA GLY A 285 1.01 28.79 -2.87
C GLY A 285 0.97 29.40 -1.48
N ASN A 286 0.38 28.70 -0.54
CA ASN A 286 0.46 29.02 0.88
C ASN A 286 1.67 28.32 1.52
N GLN A 287 2.19 28.89 2.63
CA GLN A 287 3.28 28.31 3.41
C GLN A 287 2.73 27.18 4.31
N ILE A 288 2.29 26.12 3.69
CA ILE A 288 1.75 24.93 4.36
C ILE A 288 2.54 23.72 3.86
N TYR A 289 3.08 22.92 4.79
CA TYR A 289 3.81 21.70 4.41
C TYR A 289 2.85 20.63 3.89
N LEU A 290 1.84 20.27 4.67
CA LEU A 290 0.85 19.25 4.35
C LEU A 290 -0.56 19.81 4.51
N ALA A 291 -1.40 19.58 3.52
CA ALA A 291 -2.81 19.97 3.52
C ALA A 291 -3.69 18.79 3.14
N LYS A 292 -4.76 18.58 3.89
CA LYS A 292 -5.83 17.66 3.47
C LYS A 292 -6.68 18.36 2.42
N ILE A 293 -6.89 17.70 1.28
CA ILE A 293 -7.72 18.24 0.17
C ILE A 293 -8.98 17.40 -0.01
N PRO A 294 -10.11 18.01 -0.42
CA PRO A 294 -11.34 17.25 -0.72
C PRO A 294 -11.16 16.32 -1.92
N SER A 295 -11.92 15.24 -1.98
CA SER A 295 -11.92 14.31 -3.11
C SER A 295 -12.22 14.99 -4.43
N SER A 296 -13.12 15.99 -4.45
CA SER A 296 -13.43 16.80 -5.63
C SER A 296 -12.20 17.57 -6.18
N MET A 297 -11.35 18.10 -5.29
CA MET A 297 -10.09 18.72 -5.69
C MET A 297 -9.10 17.68 -6.23
N ALA A 298 -9.02 16.52 -5.59
CA ALA A 298 -8.18 15.43 -6.07
C ALA A 298 -8.62 14.93 -7.45
N ASP A 299 -9.92 14.77 -7.69
CA ASP A 299 -10.47 14.42 -9.01
C ASP A 299 -10.13 15.46 -10.08
N ALA A 300 -10.18 16.75 -9.73
CA ALA A 300 -9.78 17.83 -10.63
C ALA A 300 -8.27 17.77 -10.94
N LEU A 301 -7.41 17.52 -9.95
CA LEU A 301 -5.96 17.34 -10.14
C LEU A 301 -5.66 16.12 -11.04
N PHE A 302 -6.31 14.99 -10.82
CA PHE A 302 -6.20 13.84 -11.71
C PHE A 302 -6.70 14.13 -13.13
N GLY A 303 -7.79 14.88 -13.26
CA GLY A 303 -8.29 15.32 -14.57
C GLY A 303 -7.30 16.19 -15.35
N ILE A 304 -6.58 17.07 -14.65
CA ILE A 304 -5.53 17.92 -15.24
C ILE A 304 -4.29 17.10 -15.63
N ALA A 305 -3.85 16.18 -14.76
CA ALA A 305 -2.69 15.33 -14.99
C ALA A 305 -2.94 14.21 -16.03
N GLY A 306 -4.21 13.89 -16.31
CA GLY A 306 -4.61 12.95 -17.36
C GLY A 306 -4.46 11.46 -16.99
N ASP A 307 -4.49 10.60 -18.03
CA ASP A 307 -4.51 9.15 -17.89
C ASP A 307 -3.26 8.59 -17.20
N THR A 308 -2.11 9.21 -17.39
CA THR A 308 -0.85 8.83 -16.74
C THR A 308 -0.97 8.85 -15.22
N ALA A 309 -1.54 9.92 -14.66
CA ALA A 309 -1.73 10.04 -13.23
C ALA A 309 -2.71 9.01 -12.66
N ARG A 310 -3.76 8.68 -13.42
CA ARG A 310 -4.72 7.62 -13.04
C ARG A 310 -4.08 6.24 -13.11
N ALA A 311 -3.25 5.98 -14.11
CA ALA A 311 -2.49 4.74 -14.22
C ALA A 311 -1.52 4.58 -13.03
N ILE A 312 -0.81 5.65 -12.66
CA ILE A 312 0.07 5.68 -11.48
C ILE A 312 -0.73 5.38 -10.21
N GLU A 313 -1.88 6.03 -10.00
CA GLU A 313 -2.73 5.77 -8.84
C GLU A 313 -3.15 4.30 -8.75
N GLN A 314 -3.54 3.71 -9.87
CA GLN A 314 -3.96 2.31 -9.95
C GLN A 314 -2.81 1.36 -9.62
N ASP A 315 -1.66 1.58 -10.22
CA ASP A 315 -0.47 0.76 -10.05
C ASP A 315 0.02 0.82 -8.58
N LEU A 316 0.17 2.01 -8.02
CA LEU A 316 0.54 2.20 -6.61
C LEU A 316 -0.47 1.56 -5.65
N SER A 317 -1.76 1.62 -5.98
CA SER A 317 -2.82 1.05 -5.15
C SER A 317 -2.83 -0.47 -5.15
N SER A 318 -2.36 -1.12 -6.22
CA SER A 318 -2.28 -2.58 -6.32
C SER A 318 -1.22 -3.17 -5.39
N ASP A 319 -0.22 -2.37 -5.01
CA ASP A 319 0.92 -2.80 -4.20
C ASP A 319 0.70 -2.67 -2.68
N ILE A 320 -0.42 -2.10 -2.26
CA ILE A 320 -0.70 -2.00 -0.82
C ILE A 320 -0.93 -3.39 -0.24
N LYS A 321 0.09 -3.88 0.44
CA LYS A 321 -0.02 -5.05 1.30
C LYS A 321 -0.38 -4.55 2.70
N TYR A 322 -1.56 -4.91 3.19
CA TYR A 322 -1.84 -4.80 4.61
C TYR A 322 -0.95 -5.80 5.33
N GLU A 323 0.13 -5.32 5.93
CA GLU A 323 0.97 -6.18 6.77
C GLU A 323 0.13 -6.65 7.97
N ILE A 324 -0.03 -7.97 8.07
CA ILE A 324 -0.53 -8.59 9.30
C ILE A 324 0.53 -8.28 10.35
N PRO A 325 0.17 -7.73 11.54
CA PRO A 325 1.13 -7.47 12.59
C PRO A 325 1.90 -8.76 12.89
N THR A 326 3.19 -8.78 12.61
CA THR A 326 4.07 -9.86 13.03
C THR A 326 4.19 -9.80 14.54
N ASN A 327 4.12 -10.96 15.21
CA ASN A 327 4.31 -11.04 16.65
C ASN A 327 5.60 -10.34 17.07
N GLU A 328 5.53 -9.53 18.12
CA GLU A 328 6.70 -8.89 18.73
C GLU A 328 7.73 -9.97 19.08
N THR A 329 8.99 -9.69 18.75
CA THR A 329 10.09 -10.59 19.13
C THR A 329 10.62 -10.22 20.52
N GLU A 330 11.30 -11.16 21.18
CA GLU A 330 11.91 -10.93 22.50
C GLU A 330 12.82 -9.66 22.49
N GLU A 331 13.58 -9.48 21.41
CA GLU A 331 14.47 -8.31 21.25
C GLU A 331 13.71 -6.97 21.10
N GLU A 332 12.55 -6.97 20.46
CA GLU A 332 11.70 -5.77 20.37
C GLU A 332 11.10 -5.43 21.74
N THR A 333 10.72 -6.45 22.52
CA THR A 333 10.24 -6.29 23.90
C THR A 333 11.35 -5.71 24.79
N ASP A 334 12.59 -6.18 24.67
CA ASP A 334 13.75 -5.67 25.42
C ASP A 334 13.99 -4.19 25.11
N ILE A 335 13.89 -3.78 23.85
CA ILE A 335 14.01 -2.35 23.47
C ILE A 335 12.88 -1.52 24.07
N GLN A 336 11.66 -2.02 24.08
CA GLN A 336 10.53 -1.31 24.67
C GLN A 336 10.71 -1.08 26.19
N MET A 337 11.36 -2.02 26.88
CA MET A 337 11.63 -1.93 28.32
C MET A 337 12.82 -1.03 28.70
N ARG A 338 13.65 -0.62 27.76
CA ARG A 338 14.80 0.28 28.02
C ARG A 338 14.34 1.61 28.59
N THR A 339 15.07 2.13 29.57
CA THR A 339 14.82 3.42 30.23
C THR A 339 15.82 4.51 29.89
N ASP A 340 16.90 4.15 29.22
CA ASP A 340 18.01 5.03 28.83
C ASP A 340 17.77 5.80 27.52
N ILE A 341 16.74 5.41 26.75
CA ILE A 341 16.35 6.05 25.49
C ILE A 341 14.88 6.42 25.47
N GLY A 342 14.56 7.51 24.73
CA GLY A 342 13.19 8.02 24.61
C GLY A 342 12.26 7.16 23.70
N PRO A 343 10.94 7.37 23.82
CA PRO A 343 9.95 6.59 23.04
C PRO A 343 10.16 6.67 21.52
N THR A 344 10.51 7.83 20.99
CA THR A 344 10.79 8.02 19.56
C THR A 344 11.97 7.15 19.10
N GLN A 345 13.05 7.14 19.87
CA GLN A 345 14.24 6.35 19.54
C GLN A 345 13.96 4.85 19.63
N LYS A 346 13.21 4.38 20.63
CA LYS A 346 12.76 2.98 20.71
C LYS A 346 12.01 2.55 19.46
N THR A 347 11.01 3.34 19.04
CA THR A 347 10.22 3.06 17.85
C THR A 347 11.09 2.99 16.60
N GLN A 348 12.07 3.90 16.45
CA GLN A 348 12.95 3.89 15.29
C GLN A 348 13.91 2.70 15.27
N ILE A 349 14.43 2.28 16.42
CA ILE A 349 15.28 1.10 16.53
C ILE A 349 14.49 -0.16 16.16
N ILE A 350 13.25 -0.29 16.61
CA ILE A 350 12.37 -1.42 16.26
C ILE A 350 12.06 -1.40 14.75
N ASN A 351 11.68 -0.25 14.19
CA ASN A 351 11.40 -0.12 12.76
C ASN A 351 12.63 -0.41 11.91
N SER A 352 13.85 -0.02 12.34
CA SER A 352 15.08 -0.29 11.61
C SER A 352 15.35 -1.79 11.45
N ARG A 353 14.99 -2.60 12.45
CA ARG A 353 15.10 -4.06 12.38
C ARG A 353 14.26 -4.65 11.25
N ARG A 354 13.11 -4.06 11.01
CA ARG A 354 12.18 -4.45 9.93
C ARG A 354 12.56 -3.85 8.57
N GLY A 355 13.70 -3.14 8.49
CA GLY A 355 14.12 -2.41 7.29
C GLY A 355 13.17 -1.26 6.93
N GLN A 356 12.55 -0.64 7.93
CA GLN A 356 11.55 0.41 7.80
C GLN A 356 11.97 1.70 8.52
N GLY A 357 11.15 2.74 8.39
CA GLY A 357 11.35 3.98 9.10
C GLY A 357 12.59 4.75 8.66
N VAL A 358 13.22 5.45 9.61
CA VAL A 358 14.36 6.36 9.34
C VAL A 358 15.59 5.64 8.77
N PHE A 359 15.84 4.38 9.16
CA PHE A 359 16.93 3.60 8.59
C PHE A 359 16.77 3.45 7.07
N LYS A 360 15.61 2.98 6.64
CA LYS A 360 15.30 2.81 5.21
C LYS A 360 15.36 4.14 4.44
N ALA A 361 14.84 5.21 5.05
CA ALA A 361 14.93 6.55 4.48
C ALA A 361 16.41 6.97 4.29
N ASN A 362 17.24 6.81 5.32
CA ASN A 362 18.65 7.15 5.27
C ASN A 362 19.44 6.29 4.26
N VAL A 363 19.15 4.98 4.15
CA VAL A 363 19.77 4.13 3.12
C VAL A 363 19.43 4.64 1.73
N ARG A 364 18.19 5.01 1.46
CA ARG A 364 17.75 5.54 0.16
C ARG A 364 18.35 6.89 -0.22
N LEU A 365 18.79 7.67 0.75
CA LEU A 365 19.55 8.90 0.49
C LEU A 365 20.98 8.63 0.01
N ILE A 366 21.49 7.41 0.24
CA ILE A 366 22.85 7.00 -0.10
C ILE A 366 22.87 6.08 -1.33
N GLU A 367 21.97 5.13 -1.36
CA GLU A 367 21.82 4.09 -2.39
C GLU A 367 20.55 4.32 -3.19
N THR A 368 20.66 4.37 -4.52
CA THR A 368 19.53 4.63 -5.42
C THR A 368 19.02 3.38 -6.14
N ALA A 369 19.77 2.28 -6.08
CA ALA A 369 19.48 1.02 -6.76
C ALA A 369 20.20 -0.15 -6.09
N CYS A 370 19.77 -1.38 -6.38
CA CYS A 370 20.59 -2.55 -6.09
C CYS A 370 21.83 -2.54 -6.99
N ARG A 371 23.01 -2.41 -6.41
CA ARG A 371 24.27 -2.29 -7.14
C ARG A 371 24.60 -3.53 -7.99
N VAL A 372 24.07 -4.71 -7.63
CA VAL A 372 24.31 -5.97 -8.37
C VAL A 372 23.39 -6.12 -9.55
N THR A 373 22.10 -5.85 -9.38
CA THR A 373 21.06 -6.08 -10.40
C THR A 373 20.71 -4.83 -11.20
N GLY A 374 21.08 -3.64 -10.72
CA GLY A 374 20.69 -2.36 -11.31
C GLY A 374 19.21 -1.99 -11.10
N VAL A 375 18.42 -2.81 -10.40
CA VAL A 375 17.03 -2.50 -10.09
C VAL A 375 16.97 -1.26 -9.21
N ALA A 376 16.26 -0.22 -9.68
CA ALA A 376 16.11 1.05 -9.01
C ALA A 376 14.71 1.27 -8.42
N ASN A 377 13.68 0.51 -8.87
CA ASN A 377 12.34 0.67 -8.35
C ASN A 377 12.30 0.27 -6.86
N PRO A 378 12.01 1.21 -5.95
CA PRO A 378 12.06 0.99 -4.49
C PRO A 378 11.12 -0.11 -3.98
N ARG A 379 10.07 -0.45 -4.76
CA ARG A 379 9.11 -1.53 -4.43
C ARG A 379 9.73 -2.92 -4.46
N HIS A 380 10.84 -3.08 -5.17
CA HIS A 380 11.55 -4.35 -5.34
C HIS A 380 12.86 -4.40 -4.58
N LEU A 381 13.09 -3.43 -3.68
CA LEU A 381 14.34 -3.30 -2.94
C LEU A 381 14.14 -3.40 -1.43
N ILE A 382 15.03 -4.11 -0.80
CA ILE A 382 15.12 -4.27 0.65
C ILE A 382 16.26 -3.38 1.16
N ALA A 383 16.01 -2.60 2.21
CA ALA A 383 17.04 -1.90 2.95
C ALA A 383 17.69 -2.90 3.93
N SER A 384 18.84 -3.42 3.57
CA SER A 384 19.56 -4.46 4.28
C SER A 384 20.70 -3.86 5.10
N HIS A 385 20.85 -4.27 6.37
CA HIS A 385 21.99 -3.87 7.18
C HIS A 385 23.28 -4.56 6.72
N ILE A 386 24.37 -3.80 6.59
CA ILE A 386 25.70 -4.37 6.28
C ILE A 386 26.28 -5.08 7.52
N LYS A 387 26.44 -4.37 8.62
CA LYS A 387 26.71 -4.95 9.92
C LYS A 387 25.38 -5.38 10.52
N PRO A 388 25.18 -6.66 10.86
CA PRO A 388 23.90 -7.16 11.31
C PRO A 388 23.30 -6.31 12.43
N TRP A 389 21.98 -6.08 12.38
CA TRP A 389 21.25 -5.24 13.34
C TRP A 389 21.53 -5.66 14.80
N SER A 390 21.56 -6.97 15.09
CA SER A 390 21.84 -7.53 16.43
C SER A 390 23.25 -7.26 16.95
N LYS A 391 24.17 -6.86 16.07
CA LYS A 391 25.56 -6.55 16.38
C LYS A 391 25.89 -5.06 16.33
N SER A 392 24.92 -4.24 15.94
CA SER A 392 25.02 -2.80 15.80
C SER A 392 24.58 -2.08 17.07
N ASP A 393 25.23 -0.96 17.39
CA ASP A 393 24.74 -0.05 18.39
C ASP A 393 23.53 0.76 17.89
N ASP A 394 22.93 1.60 18.75
CA ASP A 394 21.71 2.32 18.41
C ASP A 394 21.92 3.37 17.29
N ILE A 395 23.12 3.91 17.14
CA ILE A 395 23.48 4.86 16.08
C ILE A 395 23.66 4.10 14.76
N GLU A 396 24.42 3.00 14.81
CA GLU A 396 24.67 2.13 13.66
C GLU A 396 23.38 1.52 13.10
N LYS A 397 22.41 1.15 13.97
CA LYS A 397 21.09 0.62 13.58
C LYS A 397 20.26 1.61 12.76
N LEU A 398 20.47 2.90 12.93
CA LEU A 398 19.74 3.96 12.24
C LEU A 398 20.52 4.58 11.10
N SER A 399 21.82 4.27 10.98
CA SER A 399 22.74 4.84 9.99
C SER A 399 22.46 4.29 8.60
N GLY A 400 22.20 5.15 7.63
CA GLY A 400 22.09 4.76 6.22
C GLY A 400 23.40 4.22 5.64
N PHE A 401 24.55 4.60 6.21
CA PHE A 401 25.85 4.05 5.83
C PHE A 401 26.05 2.60 6.27
N ASN A 402 25.28 2.14 7.26
CA ASN A 402 25.22 0.72 7.61
C ASN A 402 24.16 -0.04 6.77
N GLY A 403 23.85 0.41 5.57
CA GLY A 403 22.83 -0.20 4.75
C GLY A 403 23.14 -0.22 3.27
N LEU A 404 22.50 -1.17 2.57
CA LEU A 404 22.46 -1.30 1.12
C LEU A 404 21.01 -1.46 0.66
N LEU A 405 20.69 -1.02 -0.57
CA LEU A 405 19.46 -1.39 -1.25
C LEU A 405 19.72 -2.63 -2.10
N LEU A 406 19.05 -3.73 -1.78
CA LEU A 406 19.29 -5.02 -2.42
C LEU A 406 17.99 -5.59 -2.99
N SER A 407 18.06 -6.21 -4.19
CA SER A 407 16.99 -7.06 -4.69
C SER A 407 16.86 -8.31 -3.79
N PRO A 408 15.65 -8.90 -3.61
CA PRO A 408 15.39 -9.92 -2.60
C PRO A 408 16.35 -11.13 -2.60
N HIS A 409 16.74 -11.59 -3.77
CA HIS A 409 17.69 -12.71 -3.90
C HIS A 409 19.14 -12.31 -3.57
N ILE A 410 19.51 -11.05 -3.84
CA ILE A 410 20.83 -10.51 -3.47
C ILE A 410 20.88 -10.27 -1.96
N ASP A 411 19.81 -9.71 -1.39
CA ASP A 411 19.65 -9.55 0.05
C ASP A 411 19.80 -10.87 0.78
N HIS A 412 19.12 -11.93 0.30
CA HIS A 412 19.25 -13.26 0.86
C HIS A 412 20.71 -13.77 0.88
N LEU A 413 21.44 -13.63 -0.22
CA LEU A 413 22.84 -14.06 -0.27
C LEU A 413 23.73 -13.24 0.64
N PHE A 414 23.48 -11.94 0.73
CA PHE A 414 24.24 -11.01 1.55
C PHE A 414 23.98 -11.25 3.04
N ASP A 415 22.71 -11.22 3.47
CA ASP A 415 22.33 -11.45 4.88
C ASP A 415 22.79 -12.80 5.43
N LYS A 416 22.82 -13.84 4.58
CA LYS A 416 23.32 -15.17 4.96
C LYS A 416 24.84 -15.35 4.84
N GLY A 417 25.57 -14.31 4.43
CA GLY A 417 27.02 -14.36 4.30
C GLY A 417 27.52 -15.19 3.12
N PHE A 418 26.71 -15.46 2.11
CA PHE A 418 27.17 -16.12 0.89
C PHE A 418 27.90 -15.18 -0.05
N ILE A 419 27.62 -13.89 0.02
CA ILE A 419 28.33 -12.84 -0.71
C ILE A 419 28.68 -11.66 0.22
N SER A 420 29.72 -10.93 -0.17
CA SER A 420 30.08 -9.63 0.41
C SER A 420 30.69 -8.75 -0.67
N PHE A 421 31.20 -7.59 -0.32
CA PHE A 421 31.85 -6.67 -1.25
C PHE A 421 33.16 -6.17 -0.68
N GLU A 422 34.16 -5.99 -1.57
CA GLU A 422 35.32 -5.18 -1.25
C GLU A 422 34.96 -3.69 -1.25
N GLU A 423 35.76 -2.87 -0.63
CA GLU A 423 35.63 -1.40 -0.64
C GLU A 423 35.69 -0.80 -2.04
N SER A 424 36.45 -1.46 -2.93
CA SER A 424 36.60 -1.15 -4.36
C SER A 424 35.34 -1.49 -5.17
N GLY A 425 34.39 -2.25 -4.61
CA GLY A 425 33.17 -2.71 -5.25
C GLY A 425 33.26 -4.10 -5.88
N ASN A 426 34.34 -4.82 -5.75
CA ASN A 426 34.39 -6.20 -6.24
C ASN A 426 33.50 -7.10 -5.38
N LEU A 427 32.76 -7.99 -6.02
CA LEU A 427 31.97 -9.01 -5.34
C LEU A 427 32.91 -10.05 -4.71
N VAL A 428 32.68 -10.37 -3.45
CA VAL A 428 33.39 -11.43 -2.70
C VAL A 428 32.40 -12.58 -2.51
N LEU A 429 32.81 -13.78 -2.91
CA LEU A 429 31.97 -14.98 -2.82
C LEU A 429 32.46 -15.88 -1.69
N SER A 430 31.55 -16.42 -0.93
CA SER A 430 31.81 -17.53 -0.01
C SER A 430 32.17 -18.79 -0.80
N ASN A 431 33.07 -19.60 -0.24
CA ASN A 431 33.39 -20.92 -0.78
C ASN A 431 32.27 -21.95 -0.61
N LYS A 432 31.22 -21.59 0.14
CA LYS A 432 30.00 -22.40 0.34
C LYS A 432 28.89 -22.09 -0.64
N LEU A 433 29.06 -21.05 -1.47
CA LEU A 433 28.07 -20.70 -2.48
C LEU A 433 28.26 -21.53 -3.76
N GLU A 434 27.25 -22.27 -4.14
CA GLU A 434 27.27 -23.09 -5.35
C GLU A 434 27.26 -22.22 -6.61
N THR A 435 28.17 -22.52 -7.56
CA THR A 435 28.26 -21.81 -8.85
C THR A 435 26.93 -21.88 -9.63
N GLU A 436 26.21 -22.99 -9.51
CA GLU A 436 24.89 -23.17 -10.15
C GLU A 436 23.87 -22.13 -9.70
N THR A 437 23.90 -21.71 -8.43
CA THR A 437 23.01 -20.66 -7.89
C THR A 437 23.28 -19.33 -8.56
N LEU A 438 24.58 -18.96 -8.73
CA LEU A 438 24.97 -17.73 -9.40
C LEU A 438 24.51 -17.70 -10.86
N GLU A 439 24.70 -18.83 -11.56
CA GLU A 439 24.30 -18.96 -12.98
C GLU A 439 22.78 -18.83 -13.14
N LYS A 440 21.99 -19.56 -12.34
CA LYS A 440 20.52 -19.53 -12.41
C LYS A 440 19.94 -18.18 -12.03
N TRP A 441 20.55 -17.46 -11.11
CA TRP A 441 20.14 -16.12 -10.70
C TRP A 441 20.78 -15.01 -11.54
N GLN A 442 21.56 -15.39 -12.57
CA GLN A 442 22.21 -14.49 -13.51
C GLN A 442 23.14 -13.46 -12.81
N ILE A 443 23.81 -13.90 -11.75
CA ILE A 443 24.74 -13.06 -11.00
C ILE A 443 26.14 -13.24 -11.59
N ASN A 444 26.70 -12.17 -12.14
CA ASN A 444 28.08 -12.19 -12.61
C ASN A 444 29.05 -12.21 -11.42
N LYS A 445 29.82 -13.30 -11.27
CA LYS A 445 30.79 -13.45 -10.17
C LYS A 445 31.92 -12.43 -10.21
N ASP A 446 32.25 -11.87 -11.37
CA ASP A 446 33.32 -10.91 -11.58
C ASP A 446 32.77 -9.46 -11.64
N ILE A 447 31.55 -9.22 -11.15
CA ILE A 447 30.95 -7.88 -11.15
C ILE A 447 31.71 -6.96 -10.20
N ASN A 448 31.98 -5.73 -10.66
CA ASN A 448 32.35 -4.61 -9.82
C ASN A 448 31.17 -3.64 -9.74
N VAL A 449 30.63 -3.46 -8.53
CA VAL A 449 29.44 -2.64 -8.25
C VAL A 449 29.75 -1.17 -7.97
N GLY A 450 30.98 -0.75 -8.24
CA GLY A 450 31.49 0.58 -7.92
C GLY A 450 31.92 0.75 -6.46
N SER A 451 32.77 1.73 -6.22
CA SER A 451 33.31 1.97 -4.88
C SER A 451 32.25 2.42 -3.89
N PHE A 452 32.43 2.04 -2.64
CA PHE A 452 31.57 2.44 -1.55
C PHE A 452 32.04 3.74 -0.90
N LYS A 453 31.12 4.46 -0.24
CA LYS A 453 31.47 5.66 0.52
C LYS A 453 32.35 5.31 1.71
N GLN A 454 33.17 6.26 2.15
CA GLN A 454 34.12 6.03 3.22
C GLN A 454 33.49 5.50 4.51
N GLU A 455 32.29 6.02 4.83
CA GLU A 455 31.52 5.67 6.01
C GLU A 455 30.91 4.25 5.95
N GLN A 456 30.72 3.70 4.75
CA GLN A 456 30.22 2.32 4.57
C GLN A 456 31.32 1.27 4.75
N LYS A 457 32.58 1.65 4.53
CA LYS A 457 33.71 0.70 4.47
C LYS A 457 33.92 -0.09 5.76
N GLN A 458 33.80 0.56 6.92
CA GLN A 458 33.92 -0.12 8.22
C GLN A 458 32.86 -1.21 8.41
N PHE A 459 31.65 -1.01 7.91
CA PHE A 459 30.60 -2.00 8.00
C PHE A 459 30.85 -3.16 7.02
N LEU A 460 31.33 -2.85 5.81
CA LEU A 460 31.72 -3.88 4.84
C LEU A 460 32.91 -4.73 5.32
N GLU A 461 33.87 -4.13 5.96
CA GLU A 461 34.98 -4.85 6.61
C GLU A 461 34.43 -5.83 7.65
N TYR A 462 33.57 -5.32 8.56
CA TYR A 462 32.88 -6.18 9.54
C TYR A 462 32.12 -7.34 8.87
N HIS A 463 31.40 -7.05 7.78
CA HIS A 463 30.62 -8.07 7.07
C HIS A 463 31.53 -9.15 6.47
N ARG A 464 32.66 -8.76 5.86
CA ARG A 464 33.63 -9.74 5.32
C ARG A 464 34.28 -10.59 6.40
N ASP A 465 34.59 -9.98 7.55
CA ASP A 465 35.36 -10.66 8.61
C ASP A 465 34.51 -11.54 9.51
N VAL A 466 33.22 -11.21 9.67
CA VAL A 466 32.35 -11.81 10.69
C VAL A 466 31.13 -12.51 10.11
N VAL A 467 30.56 -11.99 9.00
CA VAL A 467 29.32 -12.51 8.42
C VAL A 467 29.57 -13.44 7.23
N LEU A 468 30.56 -13.13 6.39
CA LEU A 468 30.89 -13.96 5.22
C LEU A 468 31.38 -15.36 5.71
N ILE A 469 30.77 -16.44 5.20
CA ILE A 469 30.98 -17.83 5.68
C ILE A 469 31.89 -18.64 4.76
#